data_d4e1a6fa6ce4edf002f3f596c893cc9f
#
_entry.id   d4e1a6fa6ce4edf002f3f596c893cc9f
#
_cell.length_a   1.000
_cell.length_b   1.000
_cell.length_c   1.000
_cell.angle_alpha   90.00
_cell.angle_beta   90.00
_cell.angle_gamma   90.00
#
_symmetry.space_group_name_H-M   'P 1'
#
loop_
_entity.id
_entity.type
_entity.pdbx_description
1 polymer ?
#
loop_
_entity_poly.entity_id
_entity_poly.type
_entity_poly.pdbx_seq_one_letter_code
_entity_poly.pdbx_strand_id
1 'polypeptide(L)'
;MYTTPDGDTACLTLLGVTSLNSTFSFIMSAGAHQSACFNGQVFIGDAAALFKARHTKNLDIDRASRTIVKCLEVFDRERDRWAEMYKTPVTEKQVMFSLAEAAGCLDLVRAAVNESGVSWSAVFDKLPRFNSALTYLAKAWSQYSEKQGRNQWALYNTLTDWSTHAPAPSKKSEINIASVSHKRQDVVRRVVNSDVFRIAA
;
A
#
# COMPACT_ATOMS: atom_id res chain seq x y z
N MET A 1 -5.49 10.03 -17.17
CA MET A 1 -5.35 11.00 -16.08
C MET A 1 -6.65 11.07 -15.34
N TYR A 2 -6.66 10.97 -14.03
CA TYR A 2 -7.85 10.93 -13.19
C TYR A 2 -7.66 11.89 -12.01
N THR A 3 -8.67 12.70 -11.71
CA THR A 3 -8.66 13.52 -10.50
C THR A 3 -9.12 12.67 -9.33
N THR A 4 -8.26 12.52 -8.33
CA THR A 4 -8.56 11.77 -7.12
C THR A 4 -9.60 12.48 -6.26
N PRO A 5 -10.27 11.80 -5.33
CA PRO A 5 -11.33 12.40 -4.51
C PRO A 5 -10.89 13.62 -3.69
N ASP A 6 -9.61 13.71 -3.36
CA ASP A 6 -8.97 14.83 -2.65
C ASP A 6 -8.44 15.93 -3.58
N GLY A 7 -8.74 15.86 -4.88
CA GLY A 7 -8.40 16.88 -5.87
C GLY A 7 -7.01 16.75 -6.50
N ASP A 8 -6.23 15.73 -6.13
CA ASP A 8 -4.94 15.44 -6.77
C ASP A 8 -5.13 14.73 -8.13
N THR A 9 -4.06 14.51 -8.85
CA THR A 9 -4.07 13.80 -10.13
C THR A 9 -3.39 12.45 -9.98
N ALA A 10 -4.08 11.38 -10.40
CA ALA A 10 -3.52 10.04 -10.52
C ALA A 10 -3.36 9.64 -11.99
N CYS A 11 -2.21 9.05 -12.29
CA CYS A 11 -1.90 8.50 -13.60
C CYS A 11 -1.72 6.98 -13.49
N LEU A 12 -2.31 6.23 -14.42
CA LEU A 12 -1.97 4.82 -14.58
C LEU A 12 -0.48 4.68 -14.86
N THR A 13 0.19 3.88 -14.08
CA THR A 13 1.63 3.62 -14.18
C THR A 13 1.88 2.14 -14.39
N LEU A 14 2.69 1.82 -15.38
CA LEU A 14 3.21 0.49 -15.62
C LEU A 14 4.65 0.46 -15.13
N LEU A 15 4.93 -0.42 -14.17
CA LEU A 15 6.28 -0.67 -13.67
C LEU A 15 6.81 -1.96 -14.26
N GLY A 16 7.88 -1.86 -15.04
CA GLY A 16 8.65 -3.00 -15.52
C GLY A 16 9.95 -3.14 -14.72
N VAL A 17 10.18 -4.31 -14.15
CA VAL A 17 11.44 -4.65 -13.47
C VAL A 17 12.08 -5.82 -14.19
N THR A 18 13.35 -5.66 -14.56
CA THR A 18 14.15 -6.69 -15.23
C THR A 18 15.58 -6.67 -14.69
N SER A 19 16.31 -7.77 -14.83
CA SER A 19 17.73 -7.83 -14.50
C SER A 19 18.54 -8.20 -15.72
N LEU A 20 19.68 -7.53 -15.93
CA LEU A 20 20.59 -7.81 -17.04
C LEU A 20 21.32 -9.16 -16.89
N ASN A 21 21.46 -9.65 -15.66
CA ASN A 21 22.14 -10.90 -15.34
C ASN A 21 21.19 -12.08 -15.06
N SER A 22 19.91 -11.95 -15.41
CA SER A 22 18.89 -12.97 -15.22
C SER A 22 18.66 -13.44 -13.77
N THR A 23 19.13 -12.68 -12.77
CA THR A 23 18.95 -13.02 -11.35
C THR A 23 17.52 -12.81 -10.87
N PHE A 24 16.75 -11.96 -11.57
CA PHE A 24 15.34 -11.72 -11.29
C PHE A 24 14.47 -12.06 -12.50
N SER A 25 13.25 -12.52 -12.24
CA SER A 25 12.24 -12.64 -13.28
C SER A 25 11.90 -11.26 -13.84
N PHE A 26 11.50 -11.19 -15.12
CA PHE A 26 10.82 -10.03 -15.65
C PHE A 26 9.48 -9.90 -14.94
N ILE A 27 9.24 -8.75 -14.31
CA ILE A 27 7.99 -8.44 -13.62
C ILE A 27 7.45 -7.16 -14.25
N MET A 28 6.19 -7.19 -14.65
CA MET A 28 5.44 -6.00 -15.03
C MET A 28 4.23 -5.92 -14.12
N SER A 29 4.06 -4.79 -13.47
CA SER A 29 2.92 -4.50 -12.61
C SER A 29 2.28 -3.19 -13.00
N ALA A 30 0.98 -3.10 -12.80
CA ALA A 30 0.27 -1.84 -12.93
C ALA A 30 -0.09 -1.29 -11.56
N GLY A 31 -0.10 0.00 -11.49
CA GLY A 31 -0.53 0.78 -10.36
C GLY A 31 -0.96 2.16 -10.83
N ALA A 32 -1.20 3.05 -9.92
CA ALA A 32 -1.35 4.45 -10.21
C ALA A 32 -0.32 5.26 -9.44
N HIS A 33 0.02 6.42 -9.94
CA HIS A 33 0.92 7.35 -9.30
C HIS A 33 0.21 8.68 -9.09
N GLN A 34 0.18 9.16 -7.85
CA GLN A 34 -0.34 10.49 -7.55
C GLN A 34 0.73 11.55 -7.82
N SER A 35 0.38 12.63 -8.51
CA SER A 35 1.34 13.64 -8.92
C SER A 35 1.83 14.54 -7.79
N ALA A 36 0.98 14.85 -6.81
CA ALA A 36 1.35 15.76 -5.73
C ALA A 36 2.24 15.14 -4.65
N CYS A 37 2.08 13.84 -4.37
CA CYS A 37 2.84 13.18 -3.30
C CYS A 37 3.72 12.04 -3.79
N PHE A 38 3.74 11.75 -5.07
CA PHE A 38 4.49 10.65 -5.67
C PHE A 38 4.21 9.27 -5.03
N ASN A 39 3.07 9.12 -4.35
CA ASN A 39 2.66 7.85 -3.78
C ASN A 39 2.33 6.86 -4.89
N GLY A 40 2.96 5.71 -4.85
CA GLY A 40 2.61 4.59 -5.71
C GLY A 40 1.31 3.93 -5.22
N GLN A 41 0.21 4.21 -5.89
CA GLN A 41 -1.07 3.56 -5.59
C GLN A 41 -1.05 2.12 -6.08
N VAL A 42 -1.32 1.19 -5.19
CA VAL A 42 -1.34 -0.24 -5.49
C VAL A 42 -2.73 -0.65 -5.93
N PHE A 43 -2.87 -1.32 -7.07
CA PHE A 43 -4.16 -1.91 -7.43
C PHE A 43 -4.53 -3.03 -6.47
N ILE A 44 -5.72 -2.89 -5.89
CA ILE A 44 -6.20 -3.75 -4.83
C ILE A 44 -7.02 -4.87 -5.47
N GLY A 45 -6.54 -6.08 -5.39
CA GLY A 45 -7.39 -7.26 -5.61
C GLY A 45 -7.33 -7.91 -6.97
N ASP A 46 -6.57 -7.44 -7.95
CA ASP A 46 -6.52 -8.13 -9.24
C ASP A 46 -5.10 -8.58 -9.64
N ALA A 47 -4.88 -9.90 -9.57
CA ALA A 47 -3.67 -10.52 -10.08
C ALA A 47 -3.49 -10.33 -11.62
N ALA A 48 -4.54 -9.88 -12.32
CA ALA A 48 -4.49 -9.57 -13.73
C ALA A 48 -3.60 -8.37 -14.08
N ALA A 49 -3.34 -7.50 -13.09
CA ALA A 49 -2.42 -6.38 -13.23
C ALA A 49 -0.94 -6.75 -12.98
N LEU A 50 -0.66 -8.04 -12.81
CA LEU A 50 0.70 -8.56 -12.60
C LEU A 50 1.07 -9.57 -13.66
N PHE A 51 2.14 -9.29 -14.39
CA PHE A 51 2.80 -10.23 -15.28
C PHE A 51 4.18 -10.58 -14.73
N LYS A 52 4.46 -11.88 -14.57
CA LYS A 52 5.77 -12.39 -14.15
C LYS A 52 6.22 -13.50 -15.07
N ALA A 53 7.41 -13.38 -15.61
CA ALA A 53 8.02 -14.38 -16.48
C ALA A 53 9.50 -14.53 -16.20
N ARG A 54 10.05 -15.73 -16.46
CA ARG A 54 11.50 -15.94 -16.46
C ARG A 54 12.10 -15.25 -17.67
N HIS A 55 13.35 -14.81 -17.57
CA HIS A 55 14.16 -14.38 -18.71
C HIS A 55 14.51 -15.58 -19.59
N THR A 56 13.65 -15.88 -20.55
CA THR A 56 13.87 -16.96 -21.51
C THR A 56 13.60 -16.45 -22.92
N LYS A 57 14.07 -17.19 -23.93
CA LYS A 57 13.79 -16.93 -25.36
C LYS A 57 12.28 -16.86 -25.66
N ASN A 58 11.46 -17.45 -24.80
CA ASN A 58 10.03 -17.63 -24.98
C ASN A 58 9.23 -16.69 -24.09
N LEU A 59 9.68 -15.44 -23.91
CA LEU A 59 8.86 -14.43 -23.25
C LEU A 59 7.57 -14.24 -24.07
N ASP A 60 6.44 -14.54 -23.44
CA ASP A 60 5.12 -14.38 -24.07
C ASP A 60 4.72 -12.91 -24.13
N ILE A 61 5.08 -12.26 -25.24
CA ILE A 61 4.82 -10.84 -25.49
C ILE A 61 3.31 -10.57 -25.59
N ASP A 62 2.57 -11.51 -26.21
CA ASP A 62 1.11 -11.37 -26.33
C ASP A 62 0.42 -11.41 -24.99
N ARG A 63 0.87 -12.27 -24.07
CA ARG A 63 0.38 -12.29 -22.70
C ARG A 63 0.73 -10.99 -21.96
N ALA A 64 1.93 -10.47 -22.15
CA ALA A 64 2.33 -9.18 -21.58
C ALA A 64 1.42 -8.04 -22.10
N SER A 65 1.17 -8.00 -23.42
CA SER A 65 0.29 -7.01 -24.04
C SER A 65 -1.15 -7.12 -23.54
N ARG A 66 -1.71 -8.32 -23.43
CA ARG A 66 -3.03 -8.55 -22.85
C ARG A 66 -3.10 -8.09 -21.39
N THR A 67 -2.01 -8.24 -20.63
CA THR A 67 -1.94 -7.76 -19.25
C THR A 67 -2.03 -6.23 -19.21
N ILE A 68 -1.38 -5.51 -20.13
CA ILE A 68 -1.47 -4.04 -20.21
C ILE A 68 -2.92 -3.60 -20.46
N VAL A 69 -3.62 -4.25 -21.41
CA VAL A 69 -5.03 -3.91 -21.69
C VAL A 69 -5.91 -4.12 -20.44
N LYS A 70 -5.73 -5.24 -19.73
CA LYS A 70 -6.44 -5.50 -18.47
C LYS A 70 -6.15 -4.46 -17.39
N CYS A 71 -4.95 -3.87 -17.39
CA CYS A 71 -4.61 -2.82 -16.43
C CYS A 71 -5.49 -1.58 -16.58
N LEU A 72 -5.94 -1.25 -17.79
CA LEU A 72 -6.87 -0.14 -18.01
C LEU A 72 -8.23 -0.41 -17.37
N GLU A 73 -8.78 -1.60 -17.56
CA GLU A 73 -10.05 -2.02 -16.96
C GLU A 73 -9.97 -2.05 -15.42
N VAL A 74 -8.83 -2.51 -14.89
CA VAL A 74 -8.57 -2.52 -13.45
C VAL A 74 -8.50 -1.10 -12.91
N PHE A 75 -7.84 -0.18 -13.63
CA PHE A 75 -7.71 1.21 -13.22
C PHE A 75 -9.09 1.90 -13.09
N ASP A 76 -10.01 1.65 -14.01
CA ASP A 76 -11.37 2.21 -13.93
C ASP A 76 -12.13 1.73 -12.69
N ARG A 77 -12.04 0.44 -12.37
CA ARG A 77 -12.64 -0.12 -11.15
C ARG A 77 -12.00 0.43 -9.86
N GLU A 78 -10.68 0.61 -9.86
CA GLU A 78 -9.98 1.16 -8.70
C GLU A 78 -10.34 2.63 -8.46
N ARG A 79 -10.60 3.43 -9.50
CA ARG A 79 -11.11 4.80 -9.36
C ARG A 79 -12.43 4.84 -8.57
N ASP A 80 -13.38 3.98 -8.93
CA ASP A 80 -14.66 3.91 -8.25
C ASP A 80 -14.49 3.50 -6.78
N ARG A 81 -13.57 2.58 -6.52
CA ARG A 81 -13.21 2.15 -5.18
C ARG A 81 -12.57 3.28 -4.36
N TRP A 82 -11.68 4.07 -4.95
CA TRP A 82 -11.09 5.23 -4.26
C TRP A 82 -12.13 6.28 -3.92
N ALA A 83 -13.07 6.54 -4.82
CA ALA A 83 -14.18 7.45 -4.56
C ALA A 83 -15.05 6.95 -3.39
N GLU A 84 -15.27 5.65 -3.26
CA GLU A 84 -15.98 5.05 -2.14
C GLU A 84 -15.19 5.11 -0.84
N MET A 85 -13.88 4.82 -0.87
CA MET A 85 -12.99 4.96 0.28
C MET A 85 -12.99 6.38 0.86
N TYR A 86 -13.08 7.40 0.01
CA TYR A 86 -13.13 8.79 0.46
C TYR A 86 -14.41 9.11 1.23
N LYS A 87 -15.52 8.49 0.89
CA LYS A 87 -16.80 8.65 1.57
C LYS A 87 -16.94 7.81 2.83
N THR A 88 -16.10 6.78 3.00
CA THR A 88 -16.21 5.81 4.09
C THR A 88 -15.37 6.25 5.29
N PRO A 89 -15.99 6.65 6.42
CA PRO A 89 -15.26 7.03 7.62
C PRO A 89 -14.54 5.83 8.23
N VAL A 90 -13.50 6.08 9.02
CA VAL A 90 -12.77 5.06 9.78
C VAL A 90 -12.78 5.35 11.28
N THR A 91 -12.87 4.29 12.07
CA THR A 91 -12.72 4.37 13.53
C THR A 91 -11.25 4.36 13.92
N GLU A 92 -10.91 4.89 15.11
CA GLU A 92 -9.54 4.85 15.64
C GLU A 92 -9.01 3.42 15.78
N LYS A 93 -9.87 2.49 16.22
CA LYS A 93 -9.53 1.07 16.34
C LYS A 93 -9.17 0.45 14.99
N GLN A 94 -9.96 0.77 13.96
CA GLN A 94 -9.71 0.30 12.59
C GLN A 94 -8.36 0.82 12.06
N VAL A 95 -8.07 2.09 12.29
CA VAL A 95 -6.79 2.70 11.94
C VAL A 95 -5.63 1.97 12.63
N MET A 96 -5.69 1.87 13.96
CA MET A 96 -4.65 1.21 14.75
C MET A 96 -4.36 -0.21 14.26
N PHE A 97 -5.40 -0.99 14.02
CA PHE A 97 -5.26 -2.38 13.59
C PHE A 97 -4.73 -2.50 12.17
N SER A 98 -5.17 -1.65 11.24
CA SER A 98 -4.66 -1.65 9.87
C SER A 98 -3.18 -1.27 9.82
N LEU A 99 -2.76 -0.24 10.56
CA LEU A 99 -1.37 0.16 10.63
C LEU A 99 -0.49 -0.88 11.34
N ALA A 100 -1.03 -1.52 12.39
CA ALA A 100 -0.33 -2.59 13.10
C ALA A 100 -0.17 -3.85 12.24
N GLU A 101 -1.15 -4.20 11.43
CA GLU A 101 -1.06 -5.31 10.47
C GLU A 101 0.01 -5.02 9.42
N ALA A 102 0.04 -3.81 8.87
CA ALA A 102 1.09 -3.39 7.93
C ALA A 102 2.49 -3.43 8.56
N ALA A 103 2.60 -3.04 9.83
CA ALA A 103 3.85 -3.07 10.60
C ALA A 103 4.24 -4.46 11.13
N GLY A 104 3.38 -5.48 10.97
CA GLY A 104 3.62 -6.85 11.45
C GLY A 104 3.52 -7.01 12.96
N CYS A 105 2.76 -6.17 13.66
CA CYS A 105 2.61 -6.19 15.12
C CYS A 105 1.13 -6.19 15.58
N LEU A 106 0.21 -6.68 14.75
CA LEU A 106 -1.23 -6.64 15.02
C LEU A 106 -1.63 -7.27 16.35
N ASP A 107 -1.08 -8.45 16.69
CA ASP A 107 -1.45 -9.16 17.92
C ASP A 107 -1.01 -8.39 19.17
N LEU A 108 0.16 -7.75 19.14
CA LEU A 108 0.64 -6.90 20.24
C LEU A 108 -0.27 -5.68 20.42
N VAL A 109 -0.69 -5.05 19.32
CA VAL A 109 -1.59 -3.88 19.38
C VAL A 109 -2.99 -4.29 19.84
N ARG A 110 -3.50 -5.45 19.40
CA ARG A 110 -4.78 -6.00 19.89
C ARG A 110 -4.75 -6.23 21.40
N ALA A 111 -3.67 -6.84 21.91
CA ALA A 111 -3.51 -7.05 23.35
C ALA A 111 -3.49 -5.72 24.11
N ALA A 112 -2.71 -4.73 23.64
CA ALA A 112 -2.62 -3.40 24.24
C ALA A 112 -3.99 -2.68 24.27
N VAL A 113 -4.73 -2.74 23.16
CA VAL A 113 -6.07 -2.13 23.06
C VAL A 113 -7.09 -2.82 23.97
N ASN A 114 -7.03 -4.13 24.11
CA ASN A 114 -7.93 -4.87 25.01
C ASN A 114 -7.67 -4.54 26.48
N GLU A 115 -6.43 -4.28 26.87
CA GLU A 115 -6.06 -3.97 28.25
C GLU A 115 -6.23 -2.49 28.63
N SER A 116 -5.95 -1.58 27.70
CA SER A 116 -5.81 -0.14 28.00
C SER A 116 -6.75 0.75 27.18
N GLY A 117 -7.63 0.14 26.37
CA GLY A 117 -8.51 0.86 25.46
C GLY A 117 -7.78 1.37 24.19
N VAL A 118 -8.53 2.08 23.34
CA VAL A 118 -8.03 2.61 22.07
C VAL A 118 -7.24 3.90 22.31
N SER A 119 -5.94 3.76 22.55
CA SER A 119 -5.02 4.89 22.79
C SER A 119 -3.65 4.61 22.18
N TRP A 120 -3.16 5.52 21.34
CA TRP A 120 -1.82 5.42 20.75
C TRP A 120 -0.71 5.45 21.78
N SER A 121 -0.83 6.28 22.85
CA SER A 121 0.16 6.30 23.90
C SER A 121 0.29 4.96 24.60
N ALA A 122 -0.84 4.35 24.99
CA ALA A 122 -0.85 3.03 25.61
C ALA A 122 -0.30 1.93 24.69
N VAL A 123 -0.57 2.02 23.39
CA VAL A 123 -0.01 1.10 22.39
C VAL A 123 1.51 1.26 22.30
N PHE A 124 2.03 2.48 22.17
CA PHE A 124 3.48 2.72 22.05
C PHE A 124 4.24 2.38 23.34
N ASP A 125 3.64 2.55 24.51
CA ASP A 125 4.26 2.18 25.79
C ASP A 125 4.47 0.67 25.93
N LYS A 126 3.61 -0.14 25.28
CA LYS A 126 3.68 -1.60 25.33
C LYS A 126 4.46 -2.25 24.18
N LEU A 127 4.73 -1.49 23.14
CA LEU A 127 5.53 -2.01 22.02
C LEU A 127 7.00 -2.09 22.42
N PRO A 128 7.71 -3.17 22.07
CA PRO A 128 9.16 -3.22 22.22
C PRO A 128 9.77 -2.04 21.47
N ARG A 129 10.74 -1.40 22.11
CA ARG A 129 11.43 -0.20 21.59
C ARG A 129 11.72 -0.40 20.09
N PHE A 130 11.13 0.49 19.24
CA PHE A 130 11.37 0.57 17.80
C PHE A 130 10.63 -0.40 16.88
N ASN A 131 9.31 -0.32 16.84
CA ASN A 131 8.66 -0.64 15.56
C ASN A 131 8.69 0.62 14.68
N SER A 132 9.80 0.83 13.97
CA SER A 132 9.99 1.99 13.09
C SER A 132 8.92 2.09 12.00
N ALA A 133 8.37 0.96 11.55
CA ALA A 133 7.29 0.93 10.58
C ALA A 133 5.99 1.48 11.17
N LEU A 134 5.60 1.07 12.38
CA LEU A 134 4.40 1.59 13.03
C LEU A 134 4.53 3.07 13.38
N THR A 135 5.70 3.51 13.86
CA THR A 135 5.99 4.92 14.12
C THR A 135 5.86 5.77 12.87
N TYR A 136 6.41 5.30 11.74
CA TYR A 136 6.27 5.97 10.45
C TYR A 136 4.80 6.06 10.04
N LEU A 137 4.09 4.94 10.07
CA LEU A 137 2.68 4.84 9.69
C LEU A 137 1.79 5.74 10.53
N ALA A 138 1.99 5.78 11.85
CA ALA A 138 1.22 6.66 12.75
C ALA A 138 1.45 8.14 12.44
N LYS A 139 2.69 8.53 12.14
CA LYS A 139 3.02 9.90 11.73
C LYS A 139 2.37 10.25 10.38
N ALA A 140 2.47 9.37 9.40
CA ALA A 140 1.86 9.57 8.09
C ALA A 140 0.33 9.66 8.20
N TRP A 141 -0.30 8.81 9.02
CA TRP A 141 -1.73 8.88 9.30
C TRP A 141 -2.18 10.25 9.85
N SER A 142 -1.44 10.80 10.80
CA SER A 142 -1.74 12.13 11.32
C SER A 142 -1.77 13.18 10.21
N GLN A 143 -0.81 13.13 9.28
CA GLN A 143 -0.70 14.08 8.17
C GLN A 143 -1.84 13.89 7.13
N TYR A 144 -2.11 12.64 6.73
CA TYR A 144 -3.17 12.37 5.74
C TYR A 144 -4.57 12.60 6.30
N SER A 145 -4.82 12.20 7.54
CA SER A 145 -6.13 12.42 8.17
C SER A 145 -6.46 13.90 8.41
N GLU A 146 -5.45 14.74 8.63
CA GLU A 146 -5.61 16.20 8.74
C GLU A 146 -6.00 16.82 7.38
N LYS A 147 -5.37 16.37 6.28
CA LYS A 147 -5.60 16.92 4.94
C LYS A 147 -6.86 16.38 4.25
N GLN A 148 -7.15 15.11 4.41
CA GLN A 148 -8.14 14.38 3.62
C GLN A 148 -9.36 13.93 4.43
N GLY A 149 -9.34 14.17 5.77
CA GLY A 149 -10.35 13.68 6.70
C GLY A 149 -10.06 12.25 7.18
N ARG A 150 -10.80 11.82 8.20
CA ARG A 150 -10.64 10.49 8.82
C ARG A 150 -11.47 9.44 8.08
N ASN A 151 -11.01 9.05 6.92
CA ASN A 151 -11.69 8.12 6.01
C ASN A 151 -10.74 7.02 5.49
N GLN A 152 -11.31 6.04 4.80
CA GLN A 152 -10.52 4.93 4.24
C GLN A 152 -9.51 5.40 3.17
N TRP A 153 -9.78 6.50 2.46
CA TRP A 153 -8.86 7.06 1.49
C TRP A 153 -7.58 7.59 2.16
N ALA A 154 -7.71 8.36 3.25
CA ALA A 154 -6.57 8.82 4.02
C ALA A 154 -5.76 7.64 4.62
N LEU A 155 -6.45 6.60 5.10
CA LEU A 155 -5.79 5.38 5.59
C LEU A 155 -5.07 4.63 4.48
N TYR A 156 -5.66 4.52 3.30
CA TYR A 156 -5.04 3.93 2.13
C TYR A 156 -3.79 4.71 1.68
N ASN A 157 -3.89 6.06 1.62
CA ASN A 157 -2.74 6.92 1.30
C ASN A 157 -1.61 6.79 2.33
N THR A 158 -1.92 6.64 3.60
CA THR A 158 -0.95 6.35 4.66
C THR A 158 -0.16 5.07 4.37
N LEU A 159 -0.85 4.00 4.00
CA LEU A 159 -0.24 2.71 3.70
C LEU A 159 0.61 2.76 2.42
N THR A 160 0.13 3.44 1.37
CA THR A 160 0.87 3.57 0.11
C THR A 160 2.08 4.48 0.24
N ASP A 161 2.00 5.54 1.04
CA ASP A 161 3.13 6.40 1.40
C ASP A 161 4.23 5.58 2.10
N TRP A 162 3.87 4.81 3.12
CA TRP A 162 4.82 3.92 3.78
C TRP A 162 5.47 2.93 2.82
N SER A 163 4.72 2.36 1.89
CA SER A 163 5.26 1.39 0.94
C SER A 163 6.27 2.00 -0.01
N THR A 164 6.12 3.29 -0.33
CA THR A 164 6.90 4.02 -1.33
C THR A 164 8.05 4.81 -0.71
N HIS A 165 7.81 5.51 0.40
CA HIS A 165 8.73 6.52 0.94
C HIS A 165 9.39 6.15 2.27
N ALA A 166 8.86 5.17 3.01
CA ALA A 166 9.48 4.81 4.27
C ALA A 166 10.91 4.30 4.07
N PRO A 167 11.87 4.70 4.93
CA PRO A 167 13.25 4.27 4.85
C PRO A 167 13.39 2.75 4.76
N ALA A 168 14.42 2.27 4.09
CA ALA A 168 14.74 0.86 4.05
C ALA A 168 15.04 0.35 5.47
N PRO A 169 14.64 -0.89 5.82
CA PRO A 169 14.79 -1.40 7.18
C PRO A 169 16.26 -1.67 7.58
N SER A 170 17.18 -1.67 6.63
CA SER A 170 18.61 -1.83 6.86
C SER A 170 19.45 -1.31 5.69
N LYS A 171 20.73 -1.01 5.93
CA LYS A 171 21.68 -0.65 4.87
C LYS A 171 21.78 -1.71 3.77
N LYS A 172 21.69 -2.99 4.11
CA LYS A 172 21.66 -4.08 3.12
C LYS A 172 20.43 -4.03 2.23
N SER A 173 19.32 -3.52 2.76
CA SER A 173 18.06 -3.35 2.01
C SER A 173 18.06 -2.11 1.11
N GLU A 174 18.90 -1.11 1.41
CA GLU A 174 19.05 0.09 0.56
C GLU A 174 19.55 -0.25 -0.84
N ILE A 175 20.41 -1.28 -0.95
CA ILE A 175 20.93 -1.76 -2.24
C ILE A 175 19.81 -2.36 -3.11
N ASN A 176 18.66 -2.70 -2.51
CA ASN A 176 17.56 -3.35 -3.21
C ASN A 176 16.20 -2.71 -2.86
N ILE A 177 16.16 -1.38 -2.92
CA ILE A 177 14.97 -0.61 -2.54
C ILE A 177 13.72 -0.99 -3.33
N ALA A 178 13.86 -1.33 -4.62
CA ALA A 178 12.75 -1.78 -5.45
C ALA A 178 12.09 -3.06 -4.91
N SER A 179 12.91 -4.01 -4.42
CA SER A 179 12.39 -5.23 -3.79
C SER A 179 11.71 -4.95 -2.45
N VAL A 180 12.21 -4.00 -1.68
CA VAL A 180 11.60 -3.57 -0.42
C VAL A 180 10.24 -2.93 -0.68
N SER A 181 10.18 -1.99 -1.62
CA SER A 181 8.92 -1.34 -2.01
C SER A 181 7.90 -2.36 -2.53
N HIS A 182 8.31 -3.28 -3.41
CA HIS A 182 7.42 -4.33 -3.92
C HIS A 182 6.83 -5.20 -2.81
N LYS A 183 7.66 -5.65 -1.85
CA LYS A 183 7.19 -6.42 -0.69
C LYS A 183 6.20 -5.62 0.17
N ARG A 184 6.46 -4.33 0.38
CA ARG A 184 5.55 -3.45 1.12
C ARG A 184 4.23 -3.26 0.38
N GLN A 185 4.26 -3.12 -0.95
CA GLN A 185 3.04 -3.06 -1.77
C GLN A 185 2.19 -4.33 -1.65
N ASP A 186 2.82 -5.50 -1.56
CA ASP A 186 2.10 -6.75 -1.30
C ASP A 186 1.46 -6.76 0.09
N VAL A 187 2.14 -6.19 1.10
CA VAL A 187 1.56 -6.00 2.44
C VAL A 187 0.36 -5.04 2.37
N VAL A 188 0.49 -3.89 1.71
CA VAL A 188 -0.63 -2.93 1.53
C VAL A 188 -1.83 -3.62 0.89
N ARG A 189 -1.61 -4.35 -0.20
CA ARG A 189 -2.68 -5.09 -0.89
C ARG A 189 -3.39 -6.08 0.04
N ARG A 190 -2.63 -6.80 0.87
CA ARG A 190 -3.18 -7.73 1.86
C ARG A 190 -4.00 -6.99 2.93
N VAL A 191 -3.46 -5.92 3.52
CA VAL A 191 -4.14 -5.14 4.57
C VAL A 191 -5.44 -4.55 4.06
N VAL A 192 -5.45 -3.92 2.90
CA VAL A 192 -6.64 -3.28 2.33
C VAL A 192 -7.73 -4.31 1.96
N ASN A 193 -7.35 -5.57 1.77
CA ASN A 193 -8.29 -6.66 1.54
C ASN A 193 -8.68 -7.42 2.82
N SER A 194 -8.08 -7.10 3.97
CA SER A 194 -8.37 -7.74 5.25
C SER A 194 -9.61 -7.15 5.92
N ASP A 195 -10.15 -7.91 6.88
CA ASP A 195 -11.31 -7.49 7.66
C ASP A 195 -11.02 -6.25 8.50
N VAL A 196 -9.77 -6.08 8.99
CA VAL A 196 -9.41 -4.91 9.81
C VAL A 196 -9.51 -3.60 9.05
N PHE A 197 -9.33 -3.61 7.73
CA PHE A 197 -9.50 -2.44 6.89
C PHE A 197 -10.95 -2.22 6.44
N ARG A 198 -11.71 -3.32 6.25
CA ARG A 198 -13.05 -3.29 5.67
C ARG A 198 -14.18 -3.15 6.68
N ILE A 199 -13.91 -3.26 7.99
CA ILE A 199 -14.95 -3.16 9.02
C ILE A 199 -15.67 -1.80 8.81
N ALA A 200 -16.90 -1.88 8.29
CA ALA A 200 -17.80 -0.75 8.30
C ALA A 200 -18.10 -0.37 9.75
N ALA A 201 -18.13 0.92 10.00
CA ALA A 201 -18.48 1.46 11.30
C ALA A 201 -19.91 1.07 11.70
#